data_8ea593d0d051d0754c8a8373ee356323
#
_entry.id   8ea593d0d051d0754c8a8373ee356323
#
_cell.length_a   1.000
_cell.length_b   1.000
_cell.length_c   1.000
_cell.angle_alpha   90.00
_cell.angle_beta   90.00
_cell.angle_gamma   90.00
#
_symmetry.space_group_name_H-M   'P 1'
#
loop_
_entity.id
_entity.type
_entity.pdbx_description
1 polymer ?
#
loop_
_entity_poly.entity_id
_entity_poly.type
_entity_poly.pdbx_seq_one_letter_code
_entity_poly.pdbx_strand_id
1 'polypeptide(L)'
;KETWNIGVILLFLVMATAFVGYVLPWGQMSFWGATVITNLLSAAPYIGTNLVQWIWGGFSVDNATLTRFFTFHFILPFAIVGASILHLLFLHQTGSSNPTGLNSNPDKVPFHTYFSYKDALGFIILLVLLTSLSTFAPNLLGDPDNFTPANPLVTPPHIK
;
A
#
# COMPACT_ATOMS: atom_id res chain seq x y z
N LYS A 1 -5.57 16.69 15.13
CA LYS A 1 -4.84 16.98 13.87
C LYS A 1 -3.74 15.95 13.63
N GLU A 2 -2.95 15.61 14.66
CA GLU A 2 -1.81 14.70 14.58
C GLU A 2 -2.21 13.30 14.10
N THR A 3 -3.30 12.76 14.65
CA THR A 3 -3.86 11.46 14.22
C THR A 3 -4.20 11.45 12.73
N TRP A 4 -4.82 12.53 12.22
CA TRP A 4 -5.14 12.68 10.80
C TRP A 4 -3.87 12.72 9.95
N ASN A 5 -2.89 13.51 10.34
CA ASN A 5 -1.65 13.65 9.58
C ASN A 5 -0.90 12.33 9.46
N ILE A 6 -0.78 11.58 10.56
CA ILE A 6 -0.18 10.23 10.52
C ILE A 6 -1.03 9.27 9.68
N GLY A 7 -2.36 9.38 9.73
CA GLY A 7 -3.25 8.59 8.87
C GLY A 7 -3.02 8.83 7.37
N VAL A 8 -2.78 10.08 6.97
CA VAL A 8 -2.42 10.43 5.57
C VAL A 8 -1.06 9.84 5.19
N ILE A 9 -0.07 9.90 6.09
CA ILE A 9 1.23 9.27 5.86
C ILE A 9 1.07 7.75 5.70
N LEU A 10 0.27 7.10 6.55
CA LEU A 10 -0.04 5.68 6.44
C LEU A 10 -0.68 5.33 5.09
N LEU A 11 -1.61 6.14 4.62
CA LEU A 11 -2.22 5.93 3.30
C LEU A 11 -1.16 5.90 2.19
N PHE A 12 -0.27 6.89 2.14
CA PHE A 12 0.79 6.91 1.14
C PHE A 12 1.79 5.77 1.30
N LEU A 13 2.14 5.39 2.53
CA LEU A 13 3.03 4.25 2.77
C LEU A 13 2.42 2.93 2.28
N VAL A 14 1.12 2.71 2.51
CA VAL A 14 0.42 1.51 2.03
C VAL A 14 0.35 1.49 0.51
N MET A 15 0.00 2.62 -0.12
CA MET A 15 -0.03 2.74 -1.58
C MET A 15 1.35 2.48 -2.20
N ALA A 16 2.40 3.07 -1.64
CA ALA A 16 3.78 2.85 -2.10
C ALA A 16 4.19 1.38 -1.93
N THR A 17 3.89 0.77 -0.78
CA THR A 17 4.20 -0.64 -0.53
C THR A 17 3.49 -1.56 -1.51
N ALA A 18 2.21 -1.33 -1.77
CA ALA A 18 1.43 -2.12 -2.73
C ALA A 18 1.99 -1.97 -4.15
N PHE A 19 2.27 -0.74 -4.56
CA PHE A 19 2.81 -0.45 -5.90
C PHE A 19 4.15 -1.13 -6.15
N VAL A 20 5.14 -0.92 -5.26
CA VAL A 20 6.45 -1.55 -5.44
C VAL A 20 6.36 -3.07 -5.35
N GLY A 21 5.40 -3.63 -4.57
CA GLY A 21 5.15 -5.06 -4.44
C GLY A 21 4.59 -5.67 -5.73
N TYR A 22 3.69 -4.96 -6.42
CA TYR A 22 3.12 -5.44 -7.68
C TYR A 22 4.15 -5.55 -8.81
N VAL A 23 5.23 -4.78 -8.73
CA VAL A 23 6.33 -4.85 -9.72
C VAL A 23 7.17 -6.13 -9.57
N LEU A 24 7.25 -6.71 -8.37
CA LEU A 24 8.15 -7.81 -8.04
C LEU A 24 7.92 -9.12 -8.82
N PRO A 25 6.68 -9.52 -9.17
CA PRO A 25 6.46 -10.70 -10.01
C PRO A 25 7.13 -10.62 -11.38
N TRP A 26 7.44 -9.42 -11.85
CA TRP A 26 8.13 -9.14 -13.12
C TRP A 26 7.42 -9.74 -14.33
N GLY A 27 6.11 -9.68 -14.32
CA GLY A 27 5.26 -9.97 -15.47
C GLY A 27 5.06 -8.74 -16.35
N GLN A 28 4.33 -8.92 -17.45
CA GLN A 28 4.04 -7.83 -18.40
C GLN A 28 3.32 -6.65 -17.73
N MET A 29 2.33 -6.88 -16.90
CA MET A 29 1.62 -5.81 -16.22
C MET A 29 2.48 -5.17 -15.12
N SER A 30 3.32 -5.94 -14.44
CA SER A 30 4.27 -5.43 -13.45
C SER A 30 5.27 -4.45 -14.07
N PHE A 31 5.89 -4.84 -15.18
CA PHE A 31 6.90 -4.05 -15.90
C PHE A 31 6.30 -2.78 -16.51
N TRP A 32 5.24 -2.93 -17.27
CA TRP A 32 4.62 -1.81 -17.97
C TRP A 32 3.86 -0.87 -17.02
N GLY A 33 3.24 -1.40 -15.97
CA GLY A 33 2.66 -0.60 -14.89
C GLY A 33 3.71 0.26 -14.17
N ALA A 34 4.86 -0.33 -13.84
CA ALA A 34 5.98 0.42 -13.27
C ALA A 34 6.47 1.52 -14.23
N THR A 35 6.63 1.19 -15.51
CA THR A 35 7.09 2.13 -16.53
C THR A 35 6.15 3.33 -16.66
N VAL A 36 4.85 3.11 -16.77
CA VAL A 36 3.85 4.18 -16.93
C VAL A 36 3.77 5.04 -15.66
N ILE A 37 3.58 4.43 -14.51
CA ILE A 37 3.36 5.17 -13.24
C ILE A 37 4.60 5.98 -12.85
N THR A 38 5.78 5.41 -12.94
CA THR A 38 6.99 6.15 -12.59
C THR A 38 7.32 7.25 -13.61
N ASN A 39 6.98 7.03 -14.89
CA ASN A 39 7.20 8.04 -15.93
C ASN A 39 6.29 9.27 -15.77
N LEU A 40 5.17 9.18 -15.05
CA LEU A 40 4.34 10.36 -14.74
C LEU A 40 5.14 11.45 -13.99
N LEU A 41 6.16 11.07 -13.25
CA LEU A 41 7.04 12.02 -12.56
C LEU A 41 7.86 12.89 -13.53
N SER A 42 8.02 12.48 -14.80
CA SER A 42 8.70 13.28 -15.83
C SER A 42 7.96 14.60 -16.13
N ALA A 43 6.67 14.68 -15.78
CA ALA A 43 5.89 15.92 -15.93
C ALA A 43 6.33 17.05 -14.97
N ALA A 44 7.14 16.74 -13.94
CA ALA A 44 7.66 17.77 -13.03
C ALA A 44 8.66 18.68 -13.77
N PRO A 45 8.41 20.00 -13.83
CA PRO A 45 9.28 20.92 -14.55
C PRO A 45 10.73 20.86 -14.06
N TYR A 46 11.66 20.91 -14.98
CA TYR A 46 13.14 20.96 -14.79
C TYR A 46 13.79 19.70 -14.20
N ILE A 47 13.11 18.99 -13.29
CA ILE A 47 13.70 17.87 -12.54
C ILE A 47 13.10 16.50 -12.91
N GLY A 48 11.96 16.47 -13.59
CA GLY A 48 11.16 15.26 -13.79
C GLY A 48 11.94 14.12 -14.44
N THR A 49 12.63 14.37 -15.55
CA THR A 49 13.42 13.35 -16.23
C THR A 49 14.53 12.78 -15.35
N ASN A 50 15.25 13.65 -14.64
CA ASN A 50 16.30 13.21 -13.72
C ASN A 50 15.73 12.39 -12.55
N LEU A 51 14.56 12.77 -12.04
CA LEU A 51 13.87 12.04 -10.97
C LEU A 51 13.48 10.64 -11.44
N VAL A 52 12.92 10.51 -12.63
CA VAL A 52 12.55 9.21 -13.23
C VAL A 52 13.78 8.32 -13.40
N GLN A 53 14.86 8.84 -13.99
CA GLN A 53 16.11 8.10 -14.16
C GLN A 53 16.72 7.69 -12.80
N TRP A 54 16.62 8.55 -11.81
CA TRP A 54 17.09 8.23 -10.46
C TRP A 54 16.26 7.08 -9.84
N ILE A 55 14.94 7.07 -10.00
CA ILE A 55 14.06 6.00 -9.51
C ILE A 55 14.37 4.69 -10.25
N TRP A 56 14.49 4.72 -11.56
CA TRP A 56 14.80 3.53 -12.36
C TRP A 56 16.22 3.00 -12.09
N GLY A 57 17.16 3.89 -11.79
CA GLY A 57 18.58 3.55 -11.69
C GLY A 57 19.26 3.40 -13.02
N GLY A 58 18.69 3.99 -14.05
CA GLY A 58 19.12 3.94 -15.46
C GLY A 58 18.17 4.70 -16.35
N PHE A 59 18.21 4.43 -17.64
CA PHE A 59 17.40 5.11 -18.65
C PHE A 59 16.05 4.43 -18.91
N SER A 60 15.82 3.27 -18.34
CA SER A 60 14.58 2.49 -18.42
C SER A 60 14.36 1.70 -17.16
N VAL A 61 13.12 1.18 -16.98
CA VAL A 61 12.83 0.18 -15.96
C VAL A 61 13.61 -1.10 -16.28
N ASP A 62 14.43 -1.57 -15.33
CA ASP A 62 15.27 -2.75 -15.49
C ASP A 62 15.61 -3.36 -14.11
N ASN A 63 16.57 -4.26 -14.07
CA ASN A 63 17.01 -4.96 -12.86
C ASN A 63 17.36 -4.02 -11.70
N ALA A 64 17.97 -2.86 -11.98
CA ALA A 64 18.24 -1.84 -10.98
C ALA A 64 16.96 -1.33 -10.30
N THR A 65 15.91 -1.14 -11.06
CA THR A 65 14.56 -0.75 -10.55
C THR A 65 13.99 -1.87 -9.68
N LEU A 66 14.02 -3.10 -10.18
CA LEU A 66 13.49 -4.27 -9.47
C LEU A 66 14.17 -4.47 -8.12
N THR A 67 15.49 -4.37 -8.06
CA THR A 67 16.27 -4.54 -6.82
C THR A 67 15.91 -3.46 -5.79
N ARG A 68 15.76 -2.21 -6.21
CA ARG A 68 15.34 -1.09 -5.34
C ARG A 68 13.93 -1.29 -4.81
N PHE A 69 13.01 -1.70 -5.68
CA PHE A 69 11.62 -1.93 -5.30
C PHE A 69 11.48 -3.12 -4.34
N PHE A 70 12.27 -4.16 -4.51
CA PHE A 70 12.34 -5.25 -3.54
C PHE A 70 12.77 -4.75 -2.16
N THR A 71 13.82 -3.92 -2.10
CA THR A 71 14.30 -3.34 -0.84
C THR A 71 13.23 -2.48 -0.17
N PHE A 72 12.55 -1.63 -0.94
CA PHE A 72 11.45 -0.80 -0.41
C PHE A 72 10.27 -1.66 0.06
N HIS A 73 9.89 -2.68 -0.71
CA HIS A 73 8.79 -3.58 -0.32
C HIS A 73 9.09 -4.34 0.97
N PHE A 74 10.36 -4.63 1.24
CA PHE A 74 10.79 -5.25 2.49
C PHE A 74 10.75 -4.26 3.67
N ILE A 75 11.20 -3.01 3.48
CA ILE A 75 11.34 -2.03 4.56
C ILE A 75 10.03 -1.31 4.89
N LEU A 76 9.23 -0.94 3.88
CA LEU A 76 8.02 -0.13 4.06
C LEU A 76 7.00 -0.74 5.03
N PRO A 77 6.73 -2.05 5.07
CA PRO A 77 5.83 -2.65 6.06
C PRO A 77 6.25 -2.37 7.50
N PHE A 78 7.53 -2.36 7.81
CA PHE A 78 8.02 -2.02 9.15
C PHE A 78 7.80 -0.53 9.46
N ALA A 79 7.97 0.34 8.47
CA ALA A 79 7.64 1.76 8.62
C ALA A 79 6.13 1.95 8.86
N ILE A 80 5.26 1.18 8.19
CA ILE A 80 3.81 1.17 8.41
C ILE A 80 3.48 0.75 9.83
N VAL A 81 4.12 -0.29 10.36
CA VAL A 81 3.93 -0.72 11.76
C VAL A 81 4.30 0.41 12.72
N GLY A 82 5.46 1.04 12.53
CA GLY A 82 5.90 2.17 13.36
C GLY A 82 4.93 3.35 13.29
N ALA A 83 4.49 3.73 12.09
CA ALA A 83 3.51 4.81 11.91
C ALA A 83 2.14 4.45 12.51
N SER A 84 1.72 3.19 12.46
CA SER A 84 0.47 2.72 13.07
C SER A 84 0.50 2.86 14.59
N ILE A 85 1.63 2.57 15.22
CA ILE A 85 1.82 2.78 16.66
C ILE A 85 1.67 4.26 17.00
N LEU A 86 2.29 5.15 16.22
CA LEU A 86 2.16 6.60 16.42
C LEU A 86 0.71 7.07 16.17
N HIS A 87 0.02 6.53 15.18
CA HIS A 87 -1.38 6.83 14.89
C HIS A 87 -2.29 6.53 16.08
N LEU A 88 -2.10 5.36 16.70
CA LEU A 88 -2.83 4.96 17.89
C LEU A 88 -2.42 5.76 19.14
N LEU A 89 -1.14 6.11 19.27
CA LEU A 89 -0.66 6.95 20.37
C LEU A 89 -1.38 8.30 20.37
N PHE A 90 -1.44 8.97 19.22
CA PHE A 90 -2.13 10.26 19.10
C PHE A 90 -3.65 10.14 19.26
N LEU A 91 -4.25 9.04 18.82
CA LEU A 91 -5.66 8.76 19.06
C LEU A 91 -5.94 8.64 20.56
N HIS A 92 -5.10 7.95 21.32
CA HIS A 92 -5.28 7.73 22.75
C HIS A 92 -5.09 9.01 23.59
N GLN A 93 -4.38 10.01 23.09
CA GLN A 93 -4.23 11.30 23.80
C GLN A 93 -5.55 12.05 23.95
N THR A 94 -6.39 12.02 22.92
CA THR A 94 -7.68 12.75 22.89
C THR A 94 -8.89 11.83 23.00
N GLY A 95 -8.71 10.53 22.80
CA GLY A 95 -9.77 9.55 22.69
C GLY A 95 -10.49 9.59 21.34
N SER A 96 -11.35 8.59 21.12
CA SER A 96 -12.20 8.53 19.92
C SER A 96 -13.30 9.58 19.99
N SER A 97 -13.65 10.13 18.83
CA SER A 97 -14.82 10.98 18.65
C SER A 97 -16.02 10.18 18.14
N ASN A 98 -17.12 10.86 17.87
CA ASN A 98 -18.33 10.28 17.30
C ASN A 98 -18.80 11.08 16.09
N PRO A 99 -19.70 10.54 15.23
CA PRO A 99 -20.16 11.21 14.02
C PRO A 99 -20.87 12.55 14.26
N THR A 100 -21.46 12.74 15.43
CA THR A 100 -22.23 13.96 15.77
C THR A 100 -21.34 15.10 16.26
N GLY A 101 -20.10 14.80 16.67
CA GLY A 101 -19.19 15.78 17.29
C GLY A 101 -19.59 16.23 18.69
N LEU A 102 -20.63 15.64 19.26
CA LEU A 102 -21.09 15.94 20.63
C LEU A 102 -20.20 15.28 21.68
N ASN A 103 -20.20 15.86 22.88
CA ASN A 103 -19.49 15.26 24.01
C ASN A 103 -20.15 13.94 24.43
N SER A 104 -19.42 12.83 24.28
CA SER A 104 -19.88 11.47 24.60
C SER A 104 -19.53 11.01 26.03
N ASN A 105 -18.94 11.87 26.87
CA ASN A 105 -18.59 11.51 28.25
C ASN A 105 -19.79 11.02 29.10
N PRO A 106 -21.02 11.57 28.92
CA PRO A 106 -22.18 11.08 29.68
C PRO A 106 -22.68 9.69 29.26
N ASP A 107 -22.31 9.23 28.05
CA ASP A 107 -22.81 7.98 27.47
C ASP A 107 -21.63 7.12 26.97
N LYS A 108 -20.92 6.54 27.92
CA LYS A 108 -19.79 5.61 27.69
C LYS A 108 -20.11 4.23 28.22
N VAL A 109 -19.61 3.22 27.53
CA VAL A 109 -19.72 1.82 27.96
C VAL A 109 -18.33 1.22 28.16
N PRO A 110 -18.17 0.19 29.03
CA PRO A 110 -16.89 -0.50 29.18
C PRO A 110 -16.42 -1.11 27.86
N PHE A 111 -15.12 -1.00 27.57
CA PHE A 111 -14.53 -1.64 26.40
C PHE A 111 -14.53 -3.17 26.52
N HIS A 112 -14.03 -3.67 27.62
CA HIS A 112 -14.07 -5.11 27.92
C HIS A 112 -15.42 -5.42 28.60
N THR A 113 -16.20 -6.44 28.22
CA THR A 113 -15.87 -7.65 27.45
C THR A 113 -16.32 -7.55 25.99
N TYR A 114 -17.41 -6.85 25.73
CA TYR A 114 -18.10 -6.84 24.43
C TYR A 114 -17.21 -6.37 23.28
N PHE A 115 -16.61 -5.19 23.40
CA PHE A 115 -15.78 -4.64 22.31
C PHE A 115 -14.46 -5.37 22.13
N SER A 116 -13.92 -5.99 23.18
CA SER A 116 -12.74 -6.86 23.05
C SER A 116 -13.02 -8.06 22.14
N TYR A 117 -14.16 -8.72 22.30
CA TYR A 117 -14.54 -9.84 21.45
C TYR A 117 -14.98 -9.39 20.05
N LYS A 118 -15.62 -8.25 19.93
CA LYS A 118 -16.03 -7.69 18.64
C LYS A 118 -14.81 -7.34 17.78
N ASP A 119 -13.78 -6.75 18.35
CA ASP A 119 -12.52 -6.49 17.66
C ASP A 119 -11.82 -7.79 17.25
N ALA A 120 -11.74 -8.77 18.16
CA ALA A 120 -11.18 -10.09 17.82
C ALA A 120 -11.94 -10.75 16.66
N LEU A 121 -13.26 -10.66 16.63
CA LEU A 121 -14.07 -11.16 15.52
C LEU A 121 -13.73 -10.46 14.20
N GLY A 122 -13.56 -9.13 14.22
CA GLY A 122 -13.17 -8.35 13.04
C GLY A 122 -11.82 -8.80 12.48
N PHE A 123 -10.81 -9.02 13.32
CA PHE A 123 -9.51 -9.56 12.90
C PHE A 123 -9.63 -10.98 12.34
N ILE A 124 -10.42 -11.84 12.97
CA ILE A 124 -10.64 -13.21 12.49
C ILE A 124 -11.30 -13.20 11.11
N ILE A 125 -12.34 -12.40 10.90
CA ILE A 125 -13.02 -12.30 9.60
C ILE A 125 -12.03 -11.85 8.51
N LEU A 126 -11.23 -10.82 8.77
CA LEU A 126 -10.23 -10.34 7.82
C LEU A 126 -9.20 -11.44 7.47
N LEU A 127 -8.69 -12.12 8.48
CA LEU A 127 -7.72 -13.20 8.29
C LEU A 127 -8.32 -14.40 7.54
N VAL A 128 -9.57 -14.76 7.82
CA VAL A 128 -10.27 -15.84 7.10
C VAL A 128 -10.46 -15.47 5.63
N LEU A 129 -10.88 -14.25 5.33
CA LEU A 129 -11.05 -13.78 3.95
C LEU A 129 -9.71 -13.78 3.20
N LEU A 130 -8.66 -13.23 3.80
CA LEU A 130 -7.32 -13.19 3.21
C LEU A 130 -6.77 -14.60 2.96
N THR A 131 -6.84 -15.48 3.98
CA THR A 131 -6.34 -16.84 3.88
C THR A 131 -7.14 -17.65 2.85
N SER A 132 -8.46 -17.50 2.84
CA SER A 132 -9.32 -18.20 1.87
C SER A 132 -9.00 -17.78 0.44
N LEU A 133 -8.85 -16.48 0.19
CA LEU A 133 -8.52 -15.97 -1.14
C LEU A 133 -7.14 -16.45 -1.59
N SER A 134 -6.13 -16.32 -0.74
CA SER A 134 -4.75 -16.71 -1.09
C SER A 134 -4.56 -18.23 -1.24
N THR A 135 -5.36 -19.05 -0.55
CA THR A 135 -5.23 -20.52 -0.58
C THR A 135 -6.09 -21.16 -1.67
N PHE A 136 -7.35 -20.74 -1.78
CA PHE A 136 -8.32 -21.41 -2.67
C PHE A 136 -8.51 -20.71 -4.01
N ALA A 137 -8.19 -19.42 -4.10
CA ALA A 137 -8.37 -18.64 -5.33
C ALA A 137 -7.26 -17.59 -5.52
N PRO A 138 -5.96 -17.96 -5.51
CA PRO A 138 -4.84 -17.02 -5.51
C PRO A 138 -4.79 -16.13 -6.77
N ASN A 139 -5.35 -16.60 -7.88
CA ASN A 139 -5.30 -15.90 -9.17
C ASN A 139 -6.58 -15.10 -9.48
N LEU A 140 -7.58 -15.15 -8.58
CA LEU A 140 -8.89 -14.53 -8.83
C LEU A 140 -8.82 -13.01 -9.08
N LEU A 141 -7.93 -12.32 -8.38
CA LEU A 141 -7.75 -10.87 -8.49
C LEU A 141 -6.52 -10.48 -9.34
N GLY A 142 -5.84 -11.46 -9.93
CA GLY A 142 -4.66 -11.24 -10.77
C GLY A 142 -5.04 -10.92 -12.22
N ASP A 143 -4.16 -10.17 -12.90
CA ASP A 143 -4.27 -9.96 -14.33
C ASP A 143 -3.63 -11.14 -15.07
N PRO A 144 -4.32 -11.76 -16.07
CA PRO A 144 -3.77 -12.87 -16.84
C PRO A 144 -2.46 -12.53 -17.56
N ASP A 145 -2.31 -11.30 -18.07
CA ASP A 145 -1.11 -10.87 -18.78
C ASP A 145 0.12 -10.82 -17.87
N ASN A 146 -0.08 -10.78 -16.56
CA ASN A 146 1.04 -10.77 -15.60
C ASN A 146 1.69 -12.15 -15.38
N PHE A 147 1.11 -13.22 -15.92
CA PHE A 147 1.76 -14.54 -15.99
C PHE A 147 2.79 -14.63 -17.12
N THR A 148 2.69 -13.74 -18.12
CA THR A 148 3.68 -13.63 -19.19
C THR A 148 4.90 -12.88 -18.66
N PRO A 149 6.14 -13.42 -18.82
CA PRO A 149 7.35 -12.71 -18.41
C PRO A 149 7.47 -11.33 -19.05
N ALA A 150 8.01 -10.38 -18.30
CA ALA A 150 8.20 -9.01 -18.75
C ALA A 150 8.99 -8.95 -20.07
N ASN A 151 8.43 -8.30 -21.08
CA ASN A 151 9.06 -8.05 -22.36
C ASN A 151 9.02 -6.53 -22.67
N PRO A 152 10.17 -5.84 -22.61
CA PRO A 152 10.22 -4.40 -22.85
C PRO A 152 9.93 -3.99 -24.31
N LEU A 153 9.92 -4.95 -25.25
CA LEU A 153 9.69 -4.70 -26.67
C LEU A 153 8.22 -4.85 -27.07
N VAL A 154 7.37 -5.39 -26.19
CA VAL A 154 5.97 -5.66 -26.50
C VAL A 154 5.08 -5.10 -25.39
N THR A 155 4.31 -4.08 -25.72
CA THR A 155 3.35 -3.47 -24.78
C THR A 155 2.08 -4.33 -24.71
N PRO A 156 1.57 -4.63 -23.50
CA PRO A 156 0.30 -5.31 -23.36
C PRO A 156 -0.86 -4.50 -23.96
N PRO A 157 -1.85 -5.16 -24.62
CA PRO A 157 -2.95 -4.45 -25.28
C PRO A 157 -3.82 -3.61 -24.34
N HIS A 158 -3.89 -4.00 -23.08
CA HIS A 158 -4.76 -3.38 -22.06
C HIS A 158 -4.05 -2.37 -21.18
N ILE A 159 -2.74 -2.14 -21.34
CA ILE A 159 -2.06 -1.11 -20.55
C ILE A 159 -2.54 0.27 -20.99
N LYS A 160 -3.01 1.05 -20.05
CA LYS A 160 -3.52 2.39 -20.29
C LYS A 160 -2.74 3.43 -19.49
#